data_f1cc2c3dd2e7b02e5529611a620dee54
#
_entry.id   f1cc2c3dd2e7b02e5529611a620dee54
#
_cell.length_a   1.000
_cell.length_b   1.000
_cell.length_c   1.000
_cell.angle_alpha   90.00
_cell.angle_beta   90.00
_cell.angle_gamma   90.00
#
_symmetry.space_group_name_H-M   'P 1'
#
loop_
_entity.id
_entity.type
_entity.pdbx_description
1 polymer ?
#
loop_
_entity_poly.entity_id
_entity_poly.type
_entity_poly.pdbx_seq_one_letter_code
_entity_poly.pdbx_strand_id
1 'polypeptide(L)' 'GSPGLGRKLTRPEHYEALKGEKIGVKLIRPNADGVREFAGILKGREGSTVTVETENGPVSFEVSAASSVHLCDDEHLFD' A
#
# COMPACT_ATOMS: atom_id res chain seq x y z
N GLY A 1 3.05 -20.61 -11.57
CA GLY A 1 2.48 -20.14 -10.46
C GLY A 1 2.94 -18.77 -10.30
N SER A 2 2.18 -17.93 -10.05
CA SER A 2 2.55 -16.63 -9.98
C SER A 2 2.80 -16.15 -8.64
N PRO A 3 3.83 -16.61 -8.09
CA PRO A 3 4.15 -16.23 -6.76
C PRO A 3 4.47 -14.77 -6.62
N GLY A 4 4.54 -14.10 -7.68
CA GLY A 4 4.83 -12.71 -7.58
C GLY A 4 3.74 -11.84 -7.08
N LEU A 5 2.60 -12.41 -6.85
CA LEU A 5 1.51 -11.64 -6.35
C LEU A 5 1.82 -11.10 -4.99
N GLY A 6 1.47 -9.87 -4.74
CA GLY A 6 1.62 -9.35 -3.41
C GLY A 6 3.03 -9.12 -2.97
N ARG A 7 3.88 -8.70 -3.87
CA ARG A 7 5.25 -8.39 -3.51
C ARG A 7 5.25 -7.39 -2.36
N LYS A 8 5.98 -7.71 -1.32
CA LYS A 8 6.01 -6.90 -0.13
C LYS A 8 6.98 -5.75 -0.26
N LEU A 9 6.56 -4.57 0.13
CA LEU A 9 7.41 -3.40 0.09
C LEU A 9 8.07 -3.23 1.45
N THR A 10 9.38 -3.36 1.49
CA THR A 10 10.10 -3.27 2.74
C THR A 10 11.15 -2.17 2.77
N ARG A 11 11.54 -1.66 1.63
CA ARG A 11 12.59 -0.64 1.58
C ARG A 11 12.06 0.64 0.97
N PRO A 12 12.66 1.78 1.30
CA PRO A 12 12.20 3.05 0.76
C PRO A 12 12.25 3.08 -0.76
N GLU A 13 13.24 2.44 -1.35
CA GLU A 13 13.37 2.42 -2.79
C GLU A 13 12.23 1.67 -3.46
N HIS A 14 11.61 0.74 -2.76
CA HIS A 14 10.46 0.02 -3.29
C HIS A 14 9.29 0.98 -3.48
N TYR A 15 9.14 1.92 -2.56
CA TYR A 15 8.05 2.87 -2.66
C TYR A 15 8.26 3.82 -3.83
N GLU A 16 9.52 4.21 -4.06
CA GLU A 16 9.81 5.07 -5.19
C GLU A 16 9.57 4.36 -6.50
N ALA A 17 10.00 3.11 -6.58
CA ALA A 17 9.87 2.35 -7.80
C ALA A 17 8.41 2.06 -8.16
N LEU A 18 7.57 1.93 -7.15
CA LEU A 18 6.18 1.58 -7.38
C LEU A 18 5.24 2.77 -7.30
N LYS A 19 5.77 3.95 -7.29
CA LYS A 19 4.96 5.15 -7.25
C LYS A 19 4.04 5.18 -8.47
N GLY A 20 2.76 5.37 -8.23
CA GLY A 20 1.77 5.32 -9.29
C GLY A 20 1.13 3.96 -9.46
N GLU A 21 1.60 2.96 -8.74
CA GLU A 21 1.03 1.63 -8.82
C GLU A 21 0.03 1.41 -7.69
N LYS A 22 -0.88 0.51 -7.90
CA LYS A 22 -1.87 0.19 -6.89
C LYS A 22 -1.26 -0.73 -5.84
N ILE A 23 -1.39 -0.35 -4.59
CA ILE A 23 -0.83 -1.14 -3.50
C ILE A 23 -1.90 -1.39 -2.46
N GLY A 24 -1.70 -2.43 -1.66
CA GLY A 24 -2.56 -2.73 -0.53
C GLY A 24 -1.78 -2.49 0.75
N VAL A 25 -2.43 -1.89 1.72
CA VAL A 25 -1.80 -1.57 2.99
C VAL A 25 -2.57 -2.24 4.11
N LYS A 26 -1.86 -2.89 5.01
CA LYS A 26 -2.48 -3.49 6.17
C LYS A 26 -1.90 -2.83 7.40
N LEU A 27 -2.74 -2.22 8.19
CA LEU A 27 -2.32 -1.50 9.38
C LEU A 27 -2.25 -2.44 10.57
N ILE A 28 -1.37 -2.14 11.51
CA ILE A 28 -1.27 -2.91 12.74
C ILE A 28 -2.53 -2.72 13.57
N ARG A 29 -3.04 -1.48 13.57
CA ARG A 29 -4.25 -1.16 14.31
C ARG A 29 -5.22 -0.44 13.41
N PRO A 30 -6.52 -0.59 13.65
CA PRO A 30 -7.49 0.12 12.84
C PRO A 30 -7.35 1.63 13.03
N ASN A 31 -7.67 2.37 11.99
CA ASN A 31 -7.62 3.82 12.07
C ASN A 31 -8.90 4.33 12.75
N ALA A 32 -9.09 5.64 12.72
CA ALA A 32 -10.25 6.25 13.38
C ALA A 32 -11.57 5.73 12.86
N ASP A 33 -11.59 5.28 11.62
CA ASP A 33 -12.80 4.74 11.02
C ASP A 33 -12.96 3.24 11.25
N GLY A 34 -12.03 2.65 11.95
CA GLY A 34 -12.10 1.22 12.18
C GLY A 34 -11.56 0.39 11.03
N VAL A 35 -10.88 1.00 10.11
CA VAL A 35 -10.35 0.31 8.93
C VAL A 35 -8.91 -0.09 9.16
N ARG A 36 -8.61 -1.36 8.97
CA ARG A 36 -7.27 -1.88 9.14
C ARG A 36 -6.56 -2.10 7.81
N GLU A 37 -7.32 -2.28 6.75
CA GLU A 37 -6.74 -2.55 5.44
C GLU A 37 -7.35 -1.62 4.41
N PHE A 38 -6.53 -1.16 3.50
CA PHE A 38 -7.05 -0.36 2.40
C PHE A 38 -6.11 -0.50 1.22
N ALA A 39 -6.57 -0.10 0.06
CA ALA A 39 -5.76 -0.16 -1.15
C ALA A 39 -5.94 1.13 -1.91
N GLY A 40 -4.95 1.49 -2.69
CA GLY A 40 -5.01 2.69 -3.50
C GLY A 40 -3.73 2.85 -4.28
N ILE A 41 -3.60 3.99 -4.94
CA ILE A 41 -2.44 4.27 -5.76
C ILE A 41 -1.36 4.93 -4.90
N LEU A 42 -0.18 4.38 -4.96
CA LEU A 42 0.93 4.93 -4.18
C LEU A 42 1.32 6.28 -4.76
N LYS A 43 1.20 7.31 -3.95
CA LYS A 43 1.56 8.65 -4.38
C LYS A 43 3.02 8.96 -4.09
N GLY A 44 3.55 8.36 -3.06
CA GLY A 44 4.95 8.56 -2.71
C GLY A 44 5.16 8.37 -1.24
N ARG A 45 6.42 8.49 -0.85
CA ARG A 45 6.82 8.35 0.54
C ARG A 45 7.73 9.49 0.90
N GLU A 46 7.47 10.10 2.04
CA GLU A 46 8.28 11.20 2.52
C GLU A 46 8.70 10.85 3.93
N GLY A 47 9.96 10.54 4.12
CA GLY A 47 10.44 10.08 5.41
C GLY A 47 9.74 8.80 5.80
N SER A 48 9.00 8.84 6.90
CA SER A 48 8.25 7.68 7.36
C SER A 48 6.79 7.75 6.95
N THR A 49 6.38 8.79 6.25
CA THR A 49 4.98 8.96 5.90
C THR A 49 4.74 8.55 4.46
N VAL A 50 3.78 7.68 4.26
CA VAL A 50 3.41 7.21 2.93
C VAL A 50 2.04 7.75 2.61
N THR A 51 1.87 8.23 1.40
CA THR A 51 0.58 8.74 0.94
C THR A 51 0.05 7.85 -0.16
N VAL A 52 -1.22 7.47 -0.03
CA VAL A 52 -1.88 6.59 -0.98
C VAL A 52 -3.20 7.24 -1.37
N GLU A 53 -3.48 7.24 -2.66
CA GLU A 53 -4.73 7.79 -3.16
C GLU A 53 -5.78 6.69 -3.20
N THR A 54 -6.84 6.83 -2.42
CA THR A 54 -7.90 5.83 -2.38
C THR A 54 -9.18 6.44 -2.97
N GLU A 55 -10.20 5.61 -3.07
CA GLU A 55 -11.49 6.10 -3.54
C GLU A 55 -12.01 7.25 -2.72
N ASN A 56 -11.68 7.26 -1.45
CA ASN A 56 -12.13 8.30 -0.55
C ASN A 56 -11.21 9.50 -0.49
N GLY A 57 -10.15 9.48 -1.29
CA GLY A 57 -9.20 10.57 -1.31
C GLY A 57 -7.83 10.12 -0.81
N PRO A 58 -6.90 11.06 -0.70
CA PRO A 58 -5.55 10.71 -0.26
C PRO A 58 -5.53 10.33 1.22
N VAL A 59 -4.79 9.30 1.53
CA VAL A 59 -4.65 8.82 2.89
C VAL A 59 -3.16 8.73 3.20
N SER A 60 -2.75 9.25 4.33
CA SER A 60 -1.36 9.17 4.75
C SER A 60 -1.26 8.26 5.96
N PHE A 61 -0.17 7.55 6.04
CA PHE A 61 0.07 6.71 7.20
C PHE A 61 1.58 6.57 7.41
N GLU A 62 1.98 6.21 8.61
CA GLU A 62 3.39 5.97 8.89
C GLU A 62 3.74 4.54 8.55
N VAL A 63 4.91 4.32 7.99
CA VAL A 63 5.33 2.96 7.66
C VAL A 63 5.38 2.09 8.88
N SER A 64 5.67 2.66 10.04
CA SER A 64 5.71 1.88 11.27
C SER A 64 4.32 1.50 11.73
N ALA A 65 3.30 2.16 11.26
CA ALA A 65 1.93 1.84 11.63
C ALA A 65 1.35 0.75 10.72
N ALA A 66 2.01 0.46 9.62
CA ALA A 66 1.54 -0.56 8.71
C ALA A 66 2.19 -1.88 9.04
N SER A 67 1.39 -2.91 9.15
CA SER A 67 1.88 -4.25 9.36
C SER A 67 2.55 -4.75 8.07
N SER A 68 1.94 -4.46 6.95
CA SER A 68 2.54 -4.82 5.68
C SER A 68 2.00 -3.94 4.58
N VAL A 69 2.81 -3.78 3.54
CA VAL A 69 2.41 -3.06 2.34
C VAL A 69 2.85 -3.93 1.18
N HIS A 70 1.97 -4.15 0.23
CA HIS A 70 2.29 -5.03 -0.88
C HIS A 70 1.68 -4.49 -2.16
N LEU A 71 2.22 -4.92 -3.26
CA LEU A 71 1.73 -4.53 -4.57
C LEU A 71 0.41 -5.24 -4.82
N CYS A 72 -0.59 -4.48 -5.23
CA CYS A 72 -1.89 -5.04 -5.50
C CYS A 72 -1.98 -5.29 -6.99
N ASP A 73 -2.13 -6.54 -7.35
CA ASP A 73 -2.12 -6.92 -8.75
C ASP A 73 -3.46 -7.54 -9.12
N ASP A 74 -4.39 -6.70 -9.45
CA ASP A 74 -5.73 -7.16 -9.76
C ASP A 74 -5.90 -7.68 -11.14
N GLU A 75 -4.93 -7.43 -11.97
CA GLU A 75 -5.08 -7.79 -13.36
C GLU A 75 -5.18 -9.24 -13.64
N HIS A 76 -4.82 -10.02 -12.67
CA HIS A 76 -4.81 -11.45 -12.85
C HIS A 76 -6.02 -12.15 -12.31
N LEU A 77 -7.02 -11.38 -11.97
CA LEU A 77 -8.17 -11.98 -11.35
C LEU A 77 -8.87 -12.98 -12.22
N PHE A 78 -8.85 -12.75 -13.49
CA PHE A 78 -9.59 -13.66 -14.34
C PHE A 78 -8.70 -14.61 -15.09
N ASP A 79 -7.51 -14.67 -14.72
CA ASP A 79 -6.66 -15.69 -15.30
C ASP A 79 -6.88 -17.03 -14.63
#